data_97a0e68ee34876aa876324b921730bc8
#
_entry.id   97a0e68ee34876aa876324b921730bc8
#
_cell.length_a   1.000
_cell.length_b   1.000
_cell.length_c   1.000
_cell.angle_alpha   90.00
_cell.angle_beta   90.00
_cell.angle_gamma   90.00
#
_symmetry.space_group_name_H-M   'P 1'
#
loop_
_entity.id
_entity.type
_entity.pdbx_description
1 polymer ?
#
loop_
_entity_poly.entity_id
_entity_poly.type
_entity_poly.pdbx_seq_one_letter_code
_entity_poly.pdbx_strand_id
1 'polypeptide(L)'
;MLHYIHNKRAFTTGGYMNITSEEIAKLANVSRSTVSRVINHYPNVPEETRIRVMDVIEKYGYQPNTFAQVLAGKANREIVLCISNCDAAKRRWRGAMSSYFLRMIGELITQAKEYDYTISTFVVSEIEELSKVENMYRSRSISGGIFVGFEYEMEAVNRLIEKGFNMVVVDPDVDMLRAENVSIICSQNVDAGYMATKYLLDKGHTCIAHLCGDDRLSSRDRIIGYKKAMIEAGLEEKDLIIEPGDFNSQKAYIAAEKILDTTKATAIYASNDAMAISAIRAAEARGLRVPDTTNA
;
A
#
# COMPACT_ATOMS: atom_id res chain seq x y z
N MET A 1 31.53 12.65 -18.31
CA MET A 1 32.66 12.75 -17.35
C MET A 1 32.14 13.51 -16.13
N LEU A 2 31.56 12.80 -15.17
CA LEU A 2 30.98 13.34 -13.93
C LEU A 2 32.02 13.22 -12.83
N HIS A 3 32.56 14.34 -12.37
CA HIS A 3 33.45 14.39 -11.23
C HIS A 3 32.67 14.16 -9.93
N TYR A 4 32.92 13.02 -9.28
CA TYR A 4 32.50 12.74 -7.91
C TYR A 4 33.44 13.52 -6.96
N ILE A 5 32.92 14.57 -6.32
CA ILE A 5 33.64 15.27 -5.26
C ILE A 5 33.43 14.47 -3.97
N HIS A 6 34.45 13.73 -3.57
CA HIS A 6 34.54 13.07 -2.26
C HIS A 6 34.84 14.12 -1.21
N ASN A 7 33.80 14.63 -0.53
CA ASN A 7 34.00 15.48 0.64
C ASN A 7 33.84 14.59 1.90
N LYS A 8 34.95 14.01 2.35
CA LYS A 8 35.05 13.37 3.66
C LYS A 8 34.99 14.45 4.75
N ARG A 9 33.79 14.92 5.09
CA ARG A 9 33.59 15.50 6.41
C ARG A 9 33.39 14.35 7.38
N ALA A 10 34.37 14.17 8.27
CA ALA A 10 34.23 13.32 9.44
C ALA A 10 32.93 13.78 10.17
N PHE A 11 31.94 12.91 10.22
CA PHE A 11 30.87 13.04 11.18
C PHE A 11 31.52 12.83 12.57
N THR A 12 31.91 13.92 13.22
CA THR A 12 32.07 13.91 14.66
C THR A 12 30.72 13.52 15.21
N THR A 13 30.60 12.36 15.80
CA THR A 13 29.52 11.94 16.67
C THR A 13 29.46 12.92 17.84
N GLY A 14 28.80 14.06 17.62
CA GLY A 14 28.27 14.88 18.69
C GLY A 14 27.19 14.02 19.34
N GLY A 15 27.56 13.42 20.49
CA GLY A 15 26.60 12.68 21.30
C GLY A 15 25.48 13.63 21.64
N TYR A 16 24.27 13.38 21.08
CA TYR A 16 23.05 13.92 21.62
C TYR A 16 22.98 13.39 23.05
N MET A 17 23.31 14.23 24.03
CA MET A 17 23.02 13.90 25.41
C MET A 17 21.50 13.78 25.49
N ASN A 18 21.02 12.54 25.59
CA ASN A 18 19.60 12.24 25.83
C ASN A 18 19.26 12.73 27.25
N ILE A 19 19.00 14.03 27.37
CA ILE A 19 18.55 14.62 28.62
C ILE A 19 17.21 13.98 28.99
N THR A 20 17.11 13.57 30.24
CA THR A 20 15.90 12.90 30.76
C THR A 20 14.90 13.88 31.35
N SER A 21 13.65 13.48 31.52
CA SER A 21 12.65 14.30 32.21
C SER A 21 13.02 14.62 33.68
N GLU A 22 13.85 13.77 34.30
CA GLU A 22 14.37 14.02 35.63
C GLU A 22 15.42 15.12 35.67
N GLU A 23 16.29 15.16 34.66
CA GLU A 23 17.28 16.22 34.51
C GLU A 23 16.64 17.55 34.16
N ILE A 24 15.61 17.56 33.27
CA ILE A 24 14.79 18.76 33.02
C ILE A 24 14.15 19.26 34.30
N ALA A 25 13.58 18.36 35.12
CA ALA A 25 12.96 18.71 36.39
C ALA A 25 13.98 19.36 37.36
N LYS A 26 15.17 18.81 37.46
CA LYS A 26 16.29 19.38 38.28
C LYS A 26 16.70 20.76 37.75
N LEU A 27 16.90 20.92 36.44
CA LEU A 27 17.33 22.18 35.84
C LEU A 27 16.26 23.28 35.94
N ALA A 28 14.99 22.93 35.84
CA ALA A 28 13.86 23.84 36.01
C ALA A 28 13.43 24.04 37.48
N ASN A 29 14.11 23.36 38.42
CA ASN A 29 13.78 23.36 39.84
C ASN A 29 12.30 23.04 40.14
N VAL A 30 11.80 21.95 39.55
CA VAL A 30 10.43 21.46 39.75
C VAL A 30 10.42 19.93 39.91
N SER A 31 9.27 19.34 40.22
CA SER A 31 9.11 17.90 40.22
C SER A 31 8.98 17.34 38.79
N ARG A 32 9.35 16.08 38.58
CA ARG A 32 9.13 15.37 37.29
C ARG A 32 7.64 15.39 36.88
N SER A 33 6.72 15.30 37.84
CA SER A 33 5.28 15.40 37.58
C SER A 33 4.89 16.79 37.08
N THR A 34 5.56 17.86 37.54
CA THR A 34 5.34 19.22 37.03
C THR A 34 5.82 19.36 35.58
N VAL A 35 7.00 18.82 35.24
CA VAL A 35 7.47 18.77 33.83
C VAL A 35 6.45 18.06 32.96
N SER A 36 5.93 16.91 33.39
CA SER A 36 4.89 16.18 32.65
C SER A 36 3.62 17.00 32.48
N ARG A 37 3.15 17.73 33.50
CA ARG A 37 1.97 18.59 33.42
C ARG A 37 2.17 19.77 32.47
N VAL A 38 3.36 20.39 32.44
CA VAL A 38 3.69 21.45 31.51
C VAL A 38 3.65 20.94 30.07
N ILE A 39 4.30 19.83 29.78
CA ILE A 39 4.35 19.21 28.44
C ILE A 39 2.95 18.82 27.95
N ASN A 40 2.09 18.36 28.86
CA ASN A 40 0.73 17.95 28.54
C ASN A 40 -0.29 19.10 28.66
N HIS A 41 0.16 20.35 28.75
CA HIS A 41 -0.67 21.57 28.78
C HIS A 41 -1.77 21.57 29.86
N TYR A 42 -1.51 20.97 31.03
CA TYR A 42 -2.46 20.99 32.14
C TYR A 42 -2.72 22.45 32.58
N PRO A 43 -4.00 22.84 32.76
CA PRO A 43 -4.35 24.25 33.04
C PRO A 43 -3.95 24.73 34.42
N ASN A 44 -3.71 23.82 35.35
CA ASN A 44 -3.41 24.12 36.76
C ASN A 44 -1.92 24.28 37.06
N VAL A 45 -1.08 24.57 36.05
CA VAL A 45 0.35 24.91 36.22
C VAL A 45 0.49 26.40 36.13
N PRO A 46 1.09 27.07 37.15
CA PRO A 46 1.36 28.54 37.11
C PRO A 46 2.20 28.91 35.88
N GLU A 47 1.87 30.04 35.24
CA GLU A 47 2.49 30.46 33.99
C GLU A 47 4.01 30.65 34.13
N GLU A 48 4.47 31.25 35.24
CA GLU A 48 5.91 31.38 35.51
C GLU A 48 6.62 30.02 35.53
N THR A 49 5.98 29.00 36.09
CA THR A 49 6.53 27.66 36.12
C THR A 49 6.53 27.02 34.73
N ARG A 50 5.49 27.30 33.94
CA ARG A 50 5.38 26.84 32.56
C ARG A 50 6.52 27.40 31.69
N ILE A 51 6.72 28.71 31.75
CA ILE A 51 7.79 29.40 31.01
C ILE A 51 9.14 28.81 31.39
N ARG A 52 9.44 28.73 32.68
CA ARG A 52 10.74 28.21 33.18
C ARG A 52 11.02 26.78 32.71
N VAL A 53 10.01 25.89 32.69
CA VAL A 53 10.17 24.52 32.22
C VAL A 53 10.35 24.50 30.71
N MET A 54 9.59 25.30 29.95
CA MET A 54 9.69 25.35 28.50
C MET A 54 11.05 25.91 28.04
N ASP A 55 11.59 26.93 28.71
CA ASP A 55 12.92 27.47 28.41
C ASP A 55 14.02 26.42 28.59
N VAL A 56 13.92 25.58 29.61
CA VAL A 56 14.86 24.47 29.83
C VAL A 56 14.68 23.40 28.74
N ILE A 57 13.45 23.05 28.40
CA ILE A 57 13.15 22.08 27.33
C ILE A 57 13.76 22.56 26.00
N GLU A 58 13.54 23.82 25.63
CA GLU A 58 14.04 24.39 24.38
C GLU A 58 15.58 24.48 24.38
N LYS A 59 16.16 24.97 25.48
CA LYS A 59 17.61 25.13 25.62
C LYS A 59 18.38 23.82 25.46
N TYR A 60 17.82 22.71 25.96
CA TYR A 60 18.47 21.40 25.92
C TYR A 60 17.93 20.47 24.84
N GLY A 61 16.98 20.92 24.02
CA GLY A 61 16.36 20.13 22.94
C GLY A 61 15.67 18.86 23.46
N TYR A 62 15.11 18.92 24.69
CA TYR A 62 14.46 17.77 25.27
C TYR A 62 13.19 17.40 24.50
N GLN A 63 13.13 16.16 24.06
CA GLN A 63 11.90 15.57 23.51
C GLN A 63 11.35 14.50 24.47
N PRO A 64 10.06 14.58 24.84
CA PRO A 64 9.42 13.59 25.65
C PRO A 64 9.50 12.21 25.00
N ASN A 65 9.90 11.21 25.77
CA ASN A 65 9.95 9.84 25.28
C ASN A 65 8.52 9.36 24.93
N THR A 66 8.29 9.07 23.67
CA THR A 66 6.99 8.60 23.15
C THR A 66 6.54 7.32 23.83
N PHE A 67 7.45 6.39 24.14
CA PHE A 67 7.14 5.18 24.90
C PHE A 67 6.61 5.49 26.31
N ALA A 68 7.21 6.48 27.00
CA ALA A 68 6.73 6.91 28.31
C ALA A 68 5.35 7.59 28.23
N GLN A 69 5.05 8.29 27.16
CA GLN A 69 3.73 8.89 26.92
C GLN A 69 2.65 7.83 26.66
N VAL A 70 2.97 6.80 25.87
CA VAL A 70 2.06 5.66 25.61
C VAL A 70 1.81 4.87 26.90
N LEU A 71 2.84 4.63 27.72
CA LEU A 71 2.71 4.02 29.03
C LEU A 71 1.84 4.88 30.00
N ALA A 72 1.86 6.21 29.82
CA ALA A 72 1.01 7.15 30.58
C ALA A 72 -0.42 7.28 30.01
N GLY A 73 -0.81 6.45 29.03
CA GLY A 73 -2.16 6.40 28.47
C GLY A 73 -2.41 7.31 27.27
N LYS A 74 -1.39 7.98 26.71
CA LYS A 74 -1.56 8.66 25.42
C LYS A 74 -1.68 7.61 24.31
N ALA A 75 -2.66 7.81 23.43
CA ALA A 75 -2.80 6.97 22.25
C ALA A 75 -1.55 7.11 21.36
N ASN A 76 -0.96 6.00 20.98
CA ASN A 76 0.05 6.01 19.92
C ASN A 76 -0.65 6.35 18.61
N ARG A 77 -0.07 7.26 17.83
CA ARG A 77 -0.60 7.69 16.53
C ARG A 77 0.26 7.17 15.38
N GLU A 78 0.84 6.01 15.55
CA GLU A 78 1.59 5.32 14.51
C GLU A 78 0.78 4.14 13.96
N ILE A 79 0.69 4.06 12.63
CA ILE A 79 0.06 2.96 11.88
C ILE A 79 1.13 2.29 11.05
N VAL A 80 1.10 0.97 10.96
CA VAL A 80 1.96 0.24 10.02
C VAL A 80 1.21 -0.07 8.74
N LEU A 81 1.82 0.23 7.59
CA LEU A 81 1.41 -0.27 6.29
C LEU A 81 2.23 -1.52 5.99
N CYS A 82 1.62 -2.68 6.09
CA CYS A 82 2.21 -3.96 5.75
C CYS A 82 1.90 -4.32 4.31
N ILE A 83 2.94 -4.53 3.51
CA ILE A 83 2.81 -4.94 2.11
C ILE A 83 3.42 -6.33 1.99
N SER A 84 2.62 -7.33 1.57
CA SER A 84 3.15 -8.65 1.30
C SER A 84 4.03 -8.63 0.05
N ASN A 85 5.21 -9.20 0.17
CA ASN A 85 6.13 -9.54 -0.91
C ASN A 85 6.57 -11.01 -0.75
N CYS A 86 5.75 -11.83 -0.09
CA CYS A 86 6.02 -13.24 0.12
C CYS A 86 5.96 -14.00 -1.21
N ASP A 87 6.99 -14.77 -1.49
CA ASP A 87 7.08 -15.61 -2.69
C ASP A 87 6.39 -16.95 -2.43
N ALA A 88 5.08 -16.95 -2.32
CA ALA A 88 4.31 -18.17 -2.25
C ALA A 88 4.37 -18.88 -3.60
N ALA A 89 5.38 -19.68 -3.84
CA ALA A 89 5.62 -20.50 -5.03
C ALA A 89 6.46 -19.86 -6.16
N LYS A 90 7.60 -19.22 -5.83
CA LYS A 90 8.55 -18.64 -6.80
C LYS A 90 7.96 -17.51 -7.66
N ARG A 91 6.91 -16.89 -7.20
CA ARG A 91 6.31 -15.71 -7.84
C ARG A 91 7.16 -14.52 -7.51
N ARG A 92 8.02 -14.18 -8.43
CA ARG A 92 8.80 -12.93 -8.34
C ARG A 92 7.86 -11.75 -8.36
N TRP A 93 7.37 -11.38 -7.17
CA TRP A 93 6.64 -10.13 -7.03
C TRP A 93 7.60 -8.96 -7.25
N ARG A 94 7.57 -8.43 -8.46
CA ARG A 94 8.29 -7.20 -8.80
C ARG A 94 7.42 -5.97 -8.54
N GLY A 95 6.39 -6.12 -7.73
CA GLY A 95 5.30 -5.15 -7.67
C GLY A 95 5.27 -4.23 -6.45
N ALA A 96 6.12 -4.41 -5.41
CA ALA A 96 6.19 -3.44 -4.29
C ALA A 96 6.52 -2.03 -4.77
N MET A 97 7.15 -1.93 -5.94
CA MET A 97 7.47 -0.67 -6.61
C MET A 97 6.53 -0.38 -7.80
N SER A 98 5.40 -1.07 -7.91
CA SER A 98 4.43 -0.74 -8.96
C SER A 98 3.83 0.64 -8.71
N SER A 99 3.42 1.33 -9.78
CA SER A 99 2.79 2.65 -9.71
C SER A 99 1.56 2.65 -8.79
N TYR A 100 0.84 1.53 -8.71
CA TYR A 100 -0.30 1.34 -7.81
C TYR A 100 0.10 1.49 -6.34
N PHE A 101 1.11 0.73 -5.89
CA PHE A 101 1.55 0.77 -4.48
C PHE A 101 2.21 2.10 -4.12
N LEU A 102 3.03 2.65 -5.01
CA LEU A 102 3.66 3.95 -4.77
C LEU A 102 2.63 5.06 -4.60
N ARG A 103 1.59 5.07 -5.43
CA ARG A 103 0.51 6.04 -5.30
C ARG A 103 -0.28 5.82 -4.02
N MET A 104 -0.64 4.58 -3.70
CA MET A 104 -1.34 4.25 -2.46
C MET A 104 -0.54 4.66 -1.22
N ILE A 105 0.77 4.39 -1.17
CA ILE A 105 1.64 4.81 -0.08
C ILE A 105 1.63 6.33 0.07
N GLY A 106 1.76 7.06 -1.04
CA GLY A 106 1.75 8.52 -1.04
C GLY A 106 0.44 9.11 -0.51
N GLU A 107 -0.69 8.59 -0.98
CA GLU A 107 -2.02 9.01 -0.52
C GLU A 107 -2.24 8.68 0.96
N LEU A 108 -1.88 7.47 1.39
CA LEU A 108 -2.03 7.07 2.79
C LEU A 108 -1.19 7.93 3.73
N ILE A 109 0.05 8.29 3.37
CA ILE A 109 0.90 9.17 4.18
C ILE A 109 0.26 10.58 4.26
N THR A 110 -0.25 11.08 3.14
CA THR A 110 -0.90 12.40 3.08
C THR A 110 -2.14 12.43 3.96
N GLN A 111 -3.01 11.44 3.84
CA GLN A 111 -4.23 11.36 4.63
C GLN A 111 -3.94 11.13 6.12
N ALA A 112 -2.99 10.25 6.46
CA ALA A 112 -2.64 10.02 7.86
C ALA A 112 -2.20 11.31 8.57
N LYS A 113 -1.47 12.19 7.88
CA LYS A 113 -1.04 13.47 8.42
C LYS A 113 -2.22 14.39 8.80
N GLU A 114 -3.32 14.37 8.05
CA GLU A 114 -4.51 15.17 8.35
C GLU A 114 -5.17 14.76 9.67
N TYR A 115 -4.97 13.52 10.09
CA TYR A 115 -5.47 12.97 11.36
C TYR A 115 -4.40 12.87 12.46
N ASP A 116 -3.25 13.53 12.27
CA ASP A 116 -2.10 13.43 13.20
C ASP A 116 -1.56 12.01 13.37
N TYR A 117 -1.65 11.17 12.35
CA TYR A 117 -1.03 9.84 12.33
C TYR A 117 0.25 9.83 11.50
N THR A 118 1.16 8.95 11.90
CA THR A 118 2.37 8.61 11.12
C THR A 118 2.21 7.24 10.53
N ILE A 119 2.70 7.01 9.31
CA ILE A 119 2.71 5.68 8.68
C ILE A 119 4.15 5.18 8.53
N SER A 120 4.42 4.02 9.13
CA SER A 120 5.63 3.24 8.86
C SER A 120 5.30 2.16 7.83
N THR A 121 6.09 2.07 6.77
CA THR A 121 5.90 1.01 5.75
C THR A 121 6.78 -0.19 6.06
N PHE A 122 6.19 -1.37 6.09
CA PHE A 122 6.86 -2.63 6.34
C PHE A 122 6.57 -3.62 5.20
N VAL A 123 7.60 -3.97 4.44
CA VAL A 123 7.50 -4.96 3.36
C VAL A 123 7.82 -6.34 3.94
N VAL A 124 6.87 -7.25 3.87
CA VAL A 124 6.97 -8.62 4.37
C VAL A 124 7.43 -9.51 3.23
N SER A 125 8.65 -10.00 3.29
CA SER A 125 9.23 -10.90 2.30
C SER A 125 9.06 -12.38 2.67
N GLU A 126 9.08 -12.65 3.98
CA GLU A 126 8.83 -13.97 4.55
C GLU A 126 7.72 -13.85 5.59
N ILE A 127 6.79 -14.79 5.60
CA ILE A 127 5.58 -14.71 6.45
C ILE A 127 5.91 -14.64 7.95
N GLU A 128 7.03 -15.21 8.36
CA GLU A 128 7.55 -15.18 9.73
C GLU A 128 7.87 -13.76 10.21
N GLU A 129 8.12 -12.85 9.30
CA GLU A 129 8.37 -11.43 9.61
C GLU A 129 7.15 -10.72 10.20
N LEU A 130 5.94 -11.26 10.02
CA LEU A 130 4.74 -10.76 10.70
C LEU A 130 4.86 -10.82 12.23
N SER A 131 5.74 -11.66 12.77
CA SER A 131 6.07 -11.65 14.19
C SER A 131 6.64 -10.31 14.67
N LYS A 132 7.35 -9.57 13.81
CA LYS A 132 7.84 -8.23 14.11
C LYS A 132 6.66 -7.26 14.24
N VAL A 133 5.68 -7.34 13.34
CA VAL A 133 4.46 -6.54 13.39
C VAL A 133 3.64 -6.87 14.62
N GLU A 134 3.50 -8.14 14.97
CA GLU A 134 2.87 -8.57 16.21
C GLU A 134 3.56 -7.95 17.44
N ASN A 135 4.90 -7.94 17.48
CA ASN A 135 5.65 -7.32 18.56
C ASN A 135 5.42 -5.80 18.63
N MET A 136 5.27 -5.12 17.48
CA MET A 136 4.92 -3.70 17.44
C MET A 136 3.54 -3.44 18.06
N TYR A 137 2.55 -4.29 17.81
CA TYR A 137 1.24 -4.22 18.47
C TYR A 137 1.37 -4.47 19.98
N ARG A 138 2.07 -5.54 20.40
CA ARG A 138 2.24 -5.92 21.81
C ARG A 138 2.98 -4.85 22.61
N SER A 139 3.97 -4.23 22.03
CA SER A 139 4.72 -3.11 22.65
C SER A 139 3.97 -1.79 22.58
N ARG A 140 2.80 -1.74 21.95
CA ARG A 140 2.02 -0.52 21.70
C ARG A 140 2.81 0.55 20.91
N SER A 141 3.80 0.13 20.12
CA SER A 141 4.53 1.05 19.24
C SER A 141 3.72 1.44 18.01
N ILE A 142 2.66 0.69 17.69
CA ILE A 142 1.65 1.02 16.68
C ILE A 142 0.25 0.91 17.28
N SER A 143 -0.69 1.70 16.75
CA SER A 143 -2.11 1.69 17.14
C SER A 143 -2.97 0.86 16.20
N GLY A 144 -2.48 0.62 14.98
CA GLY A 144 -3.21 -0.12 13.96
C GLY A 144 -2.32 -0.51 12.78
N GLY A 145 -2.88 -1.27 11.85
CA GLY A 145 -2.18 -1.70 10.64
C GLY A 145 -3.09 -1.73 9.41
N ILE A 146 -2.50 -1.46 8.25
CA ILE A 146 -3.11 -1.64 6.94
C ILE A 146 -2.34 -2.76 6.25
N PHE A 147 -3.03 -3.82 5.85
CA PHE A 147 -2.43 -5.01 5.25
C PHE A 147 -2.85 -5.13 3.79
N VAL A 148 -1.89 -5.21 2.88
CA VAL A 148 -2.12 -5.20 1.43
C VAL A 148 -1.33 -6.31 0.75
N GLY A 149 -1.98 -7.06 -0.14
CA GLY A 149 -1.35 -8.12 -0.92
C GLY A 149 -1.19 -9.45 -0.18
N PHE A 150 -1.94 -9.68 0.89
CA PHE A 150 -1.90 -10.91 1.70
C PHE A 150 -2.94 -11.96 1.29
N GLU A 151 -3.42 -11.94 0.05
CA GLU A 151 -4.45 -12.86 -0.44
C GLU A 151 -4.07 -14.36 -0.31
N TYR A 152 -2.78 -14.69 -0.35
CA TYR A 152 -2.30 -16.05 -0.17
C TYR A 152 -1.86 -16.37 1.27
N GLU A 153 -1.62 -15.35 2.08
CA GLU A 153 -1.15 -15.46 3.46
C GLU A 153 -2.25 -15.16 4.48
N MET A 154 -3.53 -15.31 4.08
CA MET A 154 -4.70 -15.01 4.92
C MET A 154 -4.70 -15.75 6.25
N GLU A 155 -4.15 -16.96 6.31
CA GLU A 155 -4.02 -17.72 7.57
C GLU A 155 -3.16 -16.96 8.61
N ALA A 156 -2.10 -16.31 8.17
CA ALA A 156 -1.24 -15.54 9.06
C ALA A 156 -1.89 -14.21 9.46
N VAL A 157 -2.64 -13.58 8.56
CA VAL A 157 -3.43 -12.38 8.85
C VAL A 157 -4.53 -12.70 9.84
N ASN A 158 -5.27 -13.81 9.66
CA ASN A 158 -6.31 -14.27 10.57
C ASN A 158 -5.79 -14.44 12.00
N ARG A 159 -4.58 -15.00 12.19
CA ARG A 159 -3.97 -15.11 13.52
C ARG A 159 -3.74 -13.75 14.22
N LEU A 160 -3.45 -12.69 13.46
CA LEU A 160 -3.34 -11.33 14.02
C LEU A 160 -4.72 -10.76 14.36
N ILE A 161 -5.71 -10.99 13.50
CA ILE A 161 -7.11 -10.56 13.73
C ILE A 161 -7.67 -11.22 15.00
N GLU A 162 -7.49 -12.53 15.14
CA GLU A 162 -7.94 -13.33 16.31
C GLU A 162 -7.31 -12.84 17.62
N LYS A 163 -6.12 -12.25 17.56
CA LYS A 163 -5.46 -11.60 18.71
C LYS A 163 -6.02 -10.22 19.05
N GLY A 164 -7.02 -9.74 18.30
CA GLY A 164 -7.70 -8.48 18.55
C GLY A 164 -6.91 -7.23 18.12
N PHE A 165 -6.00 -7.34 17.17
CA PHE A 165 -5.26 -6.19 16.65
C PHE A 165 -6.14 -5.36 15.71
N ASN A 166 -6.11 -4.03 15.87
CA ASN A 166 -6.82 -3.12 14.99
C ASN A 166 -6.15 -3.13 13.60
N MET A 167 -6.89 -3.53 12.59
CA MET A 167 -6.36 -3.56 11.24
C MET A 167 -7.41 -3.37 10.17
N VAL A 168 -6.94 -2.96 9.01
CA VAL A 168 -7.69 -2.93 7.75
C VAL A 168 -6.97 -3.87 6.79
N VAL A 169 -7.70 -4.73 6.10
CA VAL A 169 -7.16 -5.61 5.06
C VAL A 169 -7.69 -5.15 3.71
N VAL A 170 -6.78 -4.94 2.77
CA VAL A 170 -7.11 -4.44 1.43
C VAL A 170 -7.04 -5.61 0.44
N ASP A 171 -8.13 -5.77 -0.31
CA ASP A 171 -8.33 -6.84 -1.29
C ASP A 171 -7.99 -8.25 -0.76
N PRO A 172 -8.50 -8.65 0.45
CA PRO A 172 -8.29 -10.01 0.95
C PRO A 172 -9.04 -11.03 0.11
N ASP A 173 -8.63 -12.29 0.22
CA ASP A 173 -9.52 -13.40 -0.11
C ASP A 173 -10.60 -13.47 0.97
N VAL A 174 -11.80 -12.96 0.69
CA VAL A 174 -12.89 -12.87 1.66
C VAL A 174 -13.41 -14.24 2.10
N ASP A 175 -13.29 -15.27 1.25
CA ASP A 175 -13.68 -16.64 1.57
C ASP A 175 -12.72 -17.27 2.59
N MET A 176 -11.50 -16.77 2.65
CA MET A 176 -10.48 -17.19 3.61
C MET A 176 -10.51 -16.39 4.92
N LEU A 177 -11.25 -15.31 4.99
CA LEU A 177 -11.34 -14.44 6.17
C LEU A 177 -12.19 -15.10 7.26
N ARG A 178 -11.65 -15.26 8.48
CA ARG A 178 -12.32 -15.97 9.59
C ARG A 178 -12.95 -15.08 10.64
N ALA A 179 -12.80 -13.76 10.54
CA ALA A 179 -13.27 -12.86 11.57
C ALA A 179 -14.30 -11.86 11.06
N GLU A 180 -15.36 -11.70 11.84
CA GLU A 180 -16.46 -10.77 11.54
C GLU A 180 -16.12 -9.31 11.89
N ASN A 181 -15.10 -9.08 12.73
CA ASN A 181 -14.80 -7.76 13.32
C ASN A 181 -13.51 -7.14 12.75
N VAL A 182 -13.23 -7.33 11.46
CA VAL A 182 -12.11 -6.69 10.76
C VAL A 182 -12.65 -5.74 9.69
N SER A 183 -12.02 -4.58 9.53
CA SER A 183 -12.34 -3.69 8.43
C SER A 183 -11.68 -4.20 7.15
N ILE A 184 -12.47 -4.36 6.09
CA ILE A 184 -11.97 -4.76 4.78
C ILE A 184 -12.28 -3.68 3.74
N ILE A 185 -11.41 -3.56 2.77
CA ILE A 185 -11.59 -2.72 1.58
C ILE A 185 -11.36 -3.61 0.38
N CYS A 186 -12.39 -3.80 -0.44
CA CYS A 186 -12.31 -4.64 -1.63
C CYS A 186 -12.62 -3.84 -2.88
N SER A 187 -11.84 -4.08 -3.92
CA SER A 187 -12.13 -3.61 -5.27
C SER A 187 -13.16 -4.55 -5.91
N GLN A 188 -14.17 -3.98 -6.58
CA GLN A 188 -15.17 -4.76 -7.31
C GLN A 188 -14.61 -5.22 -8.66
N ASN A 189 -13.62 -6.14 -8.64
CA ASN A 189 -12.87 -6.54 -9.82
C ASN A 189 -13.70 -7.28 -10.87
N VAL A 190 -14.70 -8.07 -10.46
CA VAL A 190 -15.63 -8.73 -11.39
C VAL A 190 -16.45 -7.68 -12.17
N ASP A 191 -17.00 -6.71 -11.45
CA ASP A 191 -17.79 -5.65 -12.08
C ASP A 191 -16.90 -4.76 -12.97
N ALA A 192 -15.67 -4.47 -12.54
CA ALA A 192 -14.72 -3.70 -13.35
C ALA A 192 -14.40 -4.40 -14.69
N GLY A 193 -14.13 -5.71 -14.65
CA GLY A 193 -13.91 -6.51 -15.86
C GLY A 193 -15.13 -6.55 -16.78
N TYR A 194 -16.31 -6.72 -16.17
CA TYR A 194 -17.58 -6.70 -16.89
C TYR A 194 -17.83 -5.33 -17.56
N MET A 195 -17.74 -4.25 -16.81
CA MET A 195 -18.00 -2.90 -17.31
C MET A 195 -17.04 -2.50 -18.43
N ALA A 196 -15.75 -2.78 -18.28
CA ALA A 196 -14.76 -2.48 -19.32
C ALA A 196 -15.03 -3.24 -20.62
N THR A 197 -15.37 -4.53 -20.50
CA THR A 197 -15.69 -5.36 -21.65
C THR A 197 -17.02 -4.93 -22.30
N LYS A 198 -18.03 -4.66 -21.48
CA LYS A 198 -19.32 -4.18 -21.93
C LYS A 198 -19.21 -2.86 -22.70
N TYR A 199 -18.37 -1.94 -22.21
CA TYR A 199 -18.10 -0.69 -22.91
C TYR A 199 -17.56 -0.92 -24.34
N LEU A 200 -16.65 -1.88 -24.52
CA LEU A 200 -16.13 -2.21 -25.85
C LEU A 200 -17.18 -2.89 -26.73
N LEU A 201 -18.01 -3.77 -26.15
CA LEU A 201 -19.16 -4.36 -26.87
C LEU A 201 -20.16 -3.30 -27.33
N ASP A 202 -20.48 -2.32 -26.50
CA ASP A 202 -21.37 -1.20 -26.80
C ASP A 202 -20.80 -0.26 -27.87
N LYS A 203 -19.46 -0.28 -28.08
CA LYS A 203 -18.81 0.39 -29.22
C LYS A 203 -18.77 -0.44 -30.49
N GLY A 204 -19.39 -1.62 -30.48
CA GLY A 204 -19.55 -2.48 -31.67
C GLY A 204 -18.42 -3.50 -31.85
N HIS A 205 -17.48 -3.60 -30.91
CA HIS A 205 -16.46 -4.65 -30.97
C HIS A 205 -17.06 -6.00 -30.58
N THR A 206 -16.89 -7.00 -31.41
CA THR A 206 -17.35 -8.38 -31.14
C THR A 206 -16.22 -9.36 -30.89
N CYS A 207 -15.00 -9.01 -31.31
CA CYS A 207 -13.81 -9.79 -31.06
C CYS A 207 -12.87 -8.96 -30.15
N ILE A 208 -12.97 -9.20 -28.85
CA ILE A 208 -12.25 -8.45 -27.83
C ILE A 208 -11.26 -9.40 -27.13
N ALA A 209 -10.00 -9.03 -27.05
CA ALA A 209 -9.03 -9.77 -26.25
C ALA A 209 -8.89 -9.18 -24.85
N HIS A 210 -8.72 -10.04 -23.85
CA HIS A 210 -8.38 -9.63 -22.50
C HIS A 210 -6.88 -9.89 -22.22
N LEU A 211 -6.13 -8.81 -22.06
CA LEU A 211 -4.74 -8.84 -21.58
C LEU A 211 -4.76 -8.85 -20.06
N CYS A 212 -4.68 -10.05 -19.47
CA CYS A 212 -4.90 -10.25 -18.05
C CYS A 212 -3.62 -10.08 -17.20
N GLY A 213 -3.79 -9.91 -15.89
CA GLY A 213 -2.71 -9.93 -14.91
C GLY A 213 -2.17 -11.33 -14.65
N ASP A 214 -1.48 -11.49 -13.54
CA ASP A 214 -1.01 -12.76 -13.02
C ASP A 214 -2.17 -13.54 -12.33
N ASP A 215 -1.84 -14.52 -11.50
CA ASP A 215 -2.82 -15.40 -10.85
C ASP A 215 -3.46 -14.82 -9.57
N ARG A 216 -3.24 -13.54 -9.26
CA ARG A 216 -3.91 -12.86 -8.14
C ARG A 216 -5.44 -12.83 -8.30
N LEU A 217 -6.14 -12.77 -7.16
CA LEU A 217 -7.61 -12.67 -7.13
C LEU A 217 -8.12 -11.54 -8.03
N SER A 218 -7.52 -10.36 -7.93
CA SER A 218 -7.92 -9.20 -8.75
C SER A 218 -7.86 -9.45 -10.25
N SER A 219 -6.91 -10.29 -10.71
CA SER A 219 -6.82 -10.69 -12.12
C SER A 219 -7.88 -11.74 -12.47
N ARG A 220 -8.04 -12.76 -11.63
CA ARG A 220 -9.07 -13.81 -11.81
C ARG A 220 -10.47 -13.22 -11.87
N ASP A 221 -10.78 -12.30 -10.97
CA ASP A 221 -12.08 -11.62 -10.93
C ASP A 221 -12.33 -10.78 -12.19
N ARG A 222 -11.32 -10.08 -12.69
CA ARG A 222 -11.45 -9.33 -13.96
C ARG A 222 -11.66 -10.26 -15.15
N ILE A 223 -11.04 -11.45 -15.16
CA ILE A 223 -11.31 -12.49 -16.16
C ILE A 223 -12.75 -12.98 -16.07
N ILE A 224 -13.29 -13.20 -14.86
CA ILE A 224 -14.68 -13.59 -14.65
C ILE A 224 -15.62 -12.51 -15.23
N GLY A 225 -15.36 -11.24 -14.94
CA GLY A 225 -16.14 -10.12 -15.47
C GLY A 225 -16.10 -10.04 -17.00
N TYR A 226 -14.90 -10.18 -17.59
CA TYR A 226 -14.74 -10.23 -19.04
C TYR A 226 -15.53 -11.38 -19.66
N LYS A 227 -15.35 -12.61 -19.15
CA LYS A 227 -16.07 -13.79 -19.63
C LYS A 227 -17.59 -13.58 -19.56
N LYS A 228 -18.09 -13.09 -18.43
CA LYS A 228 -19.52 -12.81 -18.25
C LYS A 228 -20.06 -11.87 -19.33
N ALA A 229 -19.41 -10.76 -19.59
CA ALA A 229 -19.85 -9.79 -20.59
C ALA A 229 -19.83 -10.38 -22.01
N MET A 230 -18.79 -11.14 -22.37
CA MET A 230 -18.67 -11.76 -23.69
C MET A 230 -19.73 -12.84 -23.91
N ILE A 231 -19.98 -13.70 -22.90
CA ILE A 231 -21.02 -14.75 -22.97
C ILE A 231 -22.42 -14.15 -23.07
N GLU A 232 -22.72 -13.10 -22.30
CA GLU A 232 -24.00 -12.37 -22.42
C GLU A 232 -24.21 -11.72 -23.80
N ALA A 233 -23.13 -11.39 -24.50
CA ALA A 233 -23.15 -10.90 -25.87
C ALA A 233 -23.28 -12.02 -26.93
N GLY A 234 -23.39 -13.29 -26.50
CA GLY A 234 -23.64 -14.44 -27.39
C GLY A 234 -22.36 -15.14 -27.89
N LEU A 235 -21.18 -14.85 -27.33
CA LEU A 235 -19.97 -15.57 -27.68
C LEU A 235 -19.83 -16.86 -26.83
N GLU A 236 -19.21 -17.87 -27.41
CA GLU A 236 -18.90 -19.11 -26.69
C GLU A 236 -17.55 -19.00 -25.96
N GLU A 237 -17.40 -19.75 -24.88
CA GLU A 237 -16.17 -19.68 -24.05
C GLU A 237 -14.90 -20.06 -24.86
N LYS A 238 -15.02 -20.91 -25.85
CA LYS A 238 -13.91 -21.30 -26.75
C LYS A 238 -13.39 -20.15 -27.64
N ASP A 239 -14.21 -19.11 -27.85
CA ASP A 239 -13.88 -17.98 -28.71
C ASP A 239 -13.28 -16.80 -27.93
N LEU A 240 -13.17 -16.94 -26.60
CA LEU A 240 -12.60 -15.91 -25.73
C LEU A 240 -11.08 -15.88 -25.85
N ILE A 241 -10.54 -14.68 -26.00
CA ILE A 241 -9.09 -14.45 -26.14
C ILE A 241 -8.57 -13.88 -24.81
N ILE A 242 -7.77 -14.67 -24.08
CA ILE A 242 -7.19 -14.26 -22.81
C ILE A 242 -5.69 -14.54 -22.84
N GLU A 243 -4.89 -13.48 -22.75
CA GLU A 243 -3.42 -13.57 -22.76
C GLU A 243 -2.82 -12.95 -21.50
N PRO A 244 -1.90 -13.65 -20.81
CA PRO A 244 -1.28 -13.13 -19.59
C PRO A 244 -0.20 -12.08 -19.89
N GLY A 245 -0.34 -10.91 -19.30
CA GLY A 245 0.67 -9.84 -19.27
C GLY A 245 1.28 -9.67 -17.89
N ASP A 246 0.80 -10.42 -16.87
CA ASP A 246 1.35 -10.52 -15.51
C ASP A 246 1.56 -9.17 -14.81
N PHE A 247 0.72 -8.17 -15.08
CA PHE A 247 0.90 -6.78 -14.64
C PHE A 247 2.29 -6.20 -14.94
N ASN A 248 2.96 -6.73 -15.96
CA ASN A 248 4.32 -6.37 -16.36
C ASN A 248 4.32 -5.79 -17.79
N SER A 249 4.86 -4.60 -17.96
CA SER A 249 4.85 -3.89 -19.24
C SER A 249 5.53 -4.67 -20.38
N GLN A 250 6.63 -5.37 -20.10
CA GLN A 250 7.36 -6.10 -21.16
C GLN A 250 6.61 -7.37 -21.57
N LYS A 251 6.07 -8.12 -20.59
CA LYS A 251 5.25 -9.30 -20.89
C LYS A 251 3.96 -8.91 -21.59
N ALA A 252 3.34 -7.80 -21.15
CA ALA A 252 2.14 -7.25 -21.78
C ALA A 252 2.39 -6.85 -23.23
N TYR A 253 3.57 -6.26 -23.54
CA TYR A 253 3.95 -5.94 -24.90
C TYR A 253 4.01 -7.20 -25.77
N ILE A 254 4.70 -8.25 -25.32
CA ILE A 254 4.82 -9.54 -26.04
C ILE A 254 3.45 -10.21 -26.19
N ALA A 255 2.64 -10.21 -25.14
CA ALA A 255 1.29 -10.77 -25.20
C ALA A 255 0.38 -10.00 -26.16
N ALA A 256 0.49 -8.69 -26.20
CA ALA A 256 -0.23 -7.85 -27.14
C ALA A 256 0.21 -8.12 -28.60
N GLU A 257 1.52 -8.29 -28.85
CA GLU A 257 2.03 -8.72 -30.14
C GLU A 257 1.39 -10.04 -30.59
N LYS A 258 1.36 -11.03 -29.68
CA LYS A 258 0.73 -12.33 -29.95
C LYS A 258 -0.76 -12.16 -30.28
N ILE A 259 -1.52 -11.37 -29.52
CA ILE A 259 -2.93 -11.09 -29.80
C ILE A 259 -3.08 -10.53 -31.23
N LEU A 260 -2.30 -9.50 -31.56
CA LEU A 260 -2.38 -8.81 -32.86
C LEU A 260 -1.98 -9.72 -34.04
N ASP A 261 -1.02 -10.64 -33.83
CA ASP A 261 -0.51 -11.50 -34.91
C ASP A 261 -1.37 -12.76 -35.10
N THR A 262 -2.03 -13.27 -34.07
CA THR A 262 -2.67 -14.60 -34.09
C THR A 262 -4.19 -14.57 -33.97
N THR A 263 -4.79 -13.40 -33.70
CA THR A 263 -6.24 -13.27 -33.53
C THR A 263 -6.84 -12.20 -34.43
N LYS A 264 -8.18 -12.14 -34.44
CA LYS A 264 -8.93 -11.08 -35.13
C LYS A 264 -9.45 -10.02 -34.16
N ALA A 265 -8.82 -9.89 -33.00
CA ALA A 265 -9.25 -8.93 -32.00
C ALA A 265 -9.23 -7.50 -32.54
N THR A 266 -10.34 -6.80 -32.41
CA THR A 266 -10.50 -5.40 -32.80
C THR A 266 -10.38 -4.45 -31.61
N ALA A 267 -10.36 -4.99 -30.39
CA ALA A 267 -10.15 -4.26 -29.16
C ALA A 267 -9.40 -5.13 -28.13
N ILE A 268 -8.67 -4.48 -27.25
CA ILE A 268 -7.97 -5.14 -26.14
C ILE A 268 -8.42 -4.47 -24.83
N TYR A 269 -8.97 -5.26 -23.92
CA TYR A 269 -9.15 -4.88 -22.53
C TYR A 269 -7.90 -5.29 -21.74
N ALA A 270 -7.14 -4.35 -21.22
CA ALA A 270 -5.98 -4.59 -20.38
C ALA A 270 -6.31 -4.42 -18.88
N SER A 271 -5.82 -5.32 -18.02
CA SER A 271 -6.15 -5.29 -16.59
C SER A 271 -5.56 -4.09 -15.83
N ASN A 272 -4.59 -3.36 -16.39
CA ASN A 272 -4.10 -2.09 -15.83
C ASN A 272 -3.53 -1.17 -16.92
N ASP A 273 -3.29 0.09 -16.54
CA ASP A 273 -2.81 1.15 -17.45
C ASP A 273 -1.43 0.83 -18.04
N ALA A 274 -0.52 0.26 -17.27
CA ALA A 274 0.83 -0.06 -17.73
C ALA A 274 0.82 -1.11 -18.84
N MET A 275 -0.08 -2.10 -18.75
CA MET A 275 -0.30 -3.09 -19.79
C MET A 275 -1.04 -2.50 -20.99
N ALA A 276 -2.03 -1.62 -20.76
CA ALA A 276 -2.71 -0.91 -21.83
C ALA A 276 -1.75 -0.08 -22.68
N ILE A 277 -0.89 0.70 -22.04
CA ILE A 277 0.16 1.47 -22.72
C ILE A 277 1.09 0.55 -23.55
N SER A 278 1.42 -0.62 -23.01
CA SER A 278 2.26 -1.60 -23.70
C SER A 278 1.54 -2.18 -24.94
N ALA A 279 0.24 -2.45 -24.83
CA ALA A 279 -0.58 -2.91 -25.94
C ALA A 279 -0.70 -1.84 -27.05
N ILE A 280 -0.90 -0.58 -26.67
CA ILE A 280 -0.89 0.54 -27.63
C ILE A 280 0.43 0.60 -28.38
N ARG A 281 1.57 0.54 -27.68
CA ARG A 281 2.90 0.55 -28.31
C ARG A 281 3.12 -0.63 -29.27
N ALA A 282 2.62 -1.82 -28.91
CA ALA A 282 2.71 -2.99 -29.78
C ALA A 282 1.86 -2.82 -31.05
N ALA A 283 0.70 -2.17 -30.97
CA ALA A 283 -0.14 -1.85 -32.09
C ALA A 283 0.51 -0.77 -33.00
N GLU A 284 1.00 0.31 -32.40
CA GLU A 284 1.67 1.39 -33.14
C GLU A 284 2.93 0.90 -33.87
N ALA A 285 3.70 -0.02 -33.26
CA ALA A 285 4.87 -0.64 -33.91
C ALA A 285 4.51 -1.43 -35.17
N ARG A 286 3.22 -1.82 -35.32
CA ARG A 286 2.64 -2.48 -36.51
C ARG A 286 1.95 -1.50 -37.46
N GLY A 287 2.07 -0.21 -37.21
CA GLY A 287 1.42 0.83 -38.01
C GLY A 287 -0.08 0.98 -37.77
N LEU A 288 -0.62 0.33 -36.73
CA LEU A 288 -2.01 0.48 -36.34
C LEU A 288 -2.22 1.78 -35.54
N ARG A 289 -3.34 2.41 -35.71
CA ARG A 289 -3.75 3.60 -34.93
C ARG A 289 -4.64 3.19 -33.77
N VAL A 290 -4.40 3.75 -32.59
CA VAL A 290 -5.22 3.48 -31.39
C VAL A 290 -5.65 4.83 -30.78
N PRO A 291 -6.96 5.10 -30.62
CA PRO A 291 -8.06 4.34 -31.25
C PRO A 291 -8.07 4.57 -32.76
N ASP A 292 -8.54 3.57 -33.53
CA ASP A 292 -8.83 3.79 -34.94
C ASP A 292 -10.17 4.53 -35.06
N THR A 293 -10.11 5.78 -35.49
CA THR A 293 -11.28 6.66 -35.61
C THR A 293 -12.01 6.51 -36.94
N THR A 294 -11.52 5.64 -37.83
CA THR A 294 -12.12 5.47 -39.17
C THR A 294 -13.34 4.53 -39.19
N ASN A 295 -13.55 3.79 -38.08
CA ASN A 295 -14.70 2.87 -37.92
C ASN A 295 -15.60 3.22 -36.72
N ALA A 296 -15.67 4.49 -36.30
CA ALA A 296 -16.58 4.97 -35.28
C ALA A 296 -17.88 5.51 -35.89
#